data_3ae0edf03019c3459c633a5ac604c8f3
#
_entry.id   3ae0edf03019c3459c633a5ac604c8f3
#
_cell.length_a   1.000
_cell.length_b   1.000
_cell.length_c   1.000
_cell.angle_alpha   90.00
_cell.angle_beta   90.00
_cell.angle_gamma   90.00
#
_symmetry.space_group_name_H-M   'P 1'
#
loop_
_entity.id
_entity.type
_entity.pdbx_description
1 polymer ?
#
loop_
_entity_poly.entity_id
_entity_poly.type
_entity_poly.pdbx_seq_one_letter_code
_entity_poly.pdbx_strand_id
1 'polypeptide(L)'
;ENARISPDEIFAVREALNGDAWGETGGLHCTVLYHNHRQAAVFSDIGRHNTVDKAIGYMTLHGLNPAECVIGCTGRQPVGMVSKAANAGIPIIVSRAASPSAGIAAAEECGVTLICFTRDRRFTVYAHPERIEGLA
;
A
#
# COMPACT_ATOMS: atom_id res chain seq x y z
N GLU A 1 -15.62 -4.12 -0.74
CA GLU A 1 -16.01 -4.75 -1.86
C GLU A 1 -16.04 -3.96 -3.10
N ASN A 2 -16.37 -2.74 -3.07
CA ASN A 2 -16.28 -1.89 -4.25
C ASN A 2 -15.14 -0.91 -4.12
N ALA A 3 -14.05 -1.36 -3.51
CA ALA A 3 -12.87 -0.53 -3.37
C ALA A 3 -12.35 -0.14 -4.75
N ARG A 4 -11.99 1.13 -4.89
CA ARG A 4 -11.49 1.66 -6.14
C ARG A 4 -10.39 2.66 -5.89
N ILE A 5 -9.49 2.78 -6.85
CA ILE A 5 -8.41 3.75 -6.77
C ILE A 5 -8.18 4.29 -8.18
N SER A 6 -8.02 5.60 -8.30
CA SER A 6 -7.71 6.21 -9.58
C SER A 6 -6.20 6.26 -9.79
N PRO A 7 -5.73 6.38 -11.03
CA PRO A 7 -4.31 6.60 -11.27
C PRO A 7 -3.77 7.82 -10.53
N ASP A 8 -4.55 8.89 -10.46
CA ASP A 8 -4.12 10.09 -9.74
C ASP A 8 -3.88 9.79 -8.27
N GLU A 9 -4.75 8.99 -7.66
CA GLU A 9 -4.59 8.61 -6.27
C GLU A 9 -3.37 7.71 -6.09
N ILE A 10 -3.10 6.82 -7.04
CA ILE A 10 -1.90 5.96 -6.98
C ILE A 10 -0.66 6.83 -6.94
N PHE A 11 -0.59 7.85 -7.79
CA PHE A 11 0.55 8.76 -7.80
C PHE A 11 0.60 9.60 -6.52
N ALA A 12 -0.56 9.98 -5.98
CA ALA A 12 -0.59 10.72 -4.71
C ALA A 12 -0.04 9.89 -3.56
N VAL A 13 -0.37 8.60 -3.52
CA VAL A 13 0.17 7.70 -2.50
C VAL A 13 1.69 7.63 -2.63
N ARG A 14 2.18 7.53 -3.86
CA ARG A 14 3.62 7.49 -4.09
C ARG A 14 4.30 8.76 -3.61
N GLU A 15 3.70 9.91 -3.89
CA GLU A 15 4.28 11.18 -3.45
C GLU A 15 4.32 11.29 -1.94
N ALA A 16 3.29 10.79 -1.26
CA ALA A 16 3.27 10.79 0.19
C ALA A 16 4.41 9.94 0.76
N LEU A 17 4.79 8.89 0.05
CA LEU A 17 5.91 8.03 0.48
C LEU A 17 7.26 8.70 0.26
N ASN A 18 7.33 9.71 -0.59
CA ASN A 18 8.57 10.42 -0.86
C ASN A 18 8.76 11.63 0.05
N GLY A 19 8.05 11.66 1.18
CA GLY A 19 8.09 12.79 2.08
C GLY A 19 9.42 12.92 2.82
N ASP A 20 9.46 13.93 3.65
CA ASP A 20 10.70 14.37 4.29
C ASP A 20 11.38 13.30 5.12
N ALA A 21 10.60 12.54 5.87
CA ALA A 21 11.19 11.53 6.75
C ALA A 21 12.04 10.55 5.99
N TRP A 22 11.58 10.10 4.83
CA TRP A 22 12.35 9.19 4.01
C TRP A 22 13.58 9.86 3.44
N GLY A 23 13.41 11.08 2.89
CA GLY A 23 14.51 11.79 2.26
C GLY A 23 15.61 12.14 3.22
N GLU A 24 15.24 12.51 4.44
CA GLU A 24 16.24 12.97 5.43
C GLU A 24 16.99 11.83 6.08
N THR A 25 16.29 10.77 6.42
CA THR A 25 16.93 9.70 7.18
C THR A 25 17.50 8.61 6.30
N GLY A 26 16.94 8.42 5.11
CA GLY A 26 17.45 7.45 4.15
C GLY A 26 17.35 6.00 4.57
N GLY A 27 17.13 5.73 5.83
CA GLY A 27 17.11 4.37 6.33
C GLY A 27 15.78 3.90 6.86
N LEU A 28 14.79 4.77 6.89
CA LEU A 28 13.49 4.41 7.45
C LEU A 28 12.56 3.92 6.37
N HIS A 29 11.75 2.94 6.74
CA HIS A 29 10.60 2.54 5.94
C HIS A 29 9.42 3.42 6.31
N CYS A 30 8.49 3.55 5.38
CA CYS A 30 7.33 4.40 5.56
C CYS A 30 6.09 3.68 5.04
N THR A 31 4.99 3.80 5.76
CA THR A 31 3.70 3.34 5.30
C THR A 31 2.71 4.48 5.46
N VAL A 32 1.97 4.76 4.41
CA VAL A 32 0.93 5.76 4.44
C VAL A 32 -0.42 5.05 4.38
N LEU A 33 -1.36 5.52 5.18
CA LEU A 33 -2.71 4.98 5.20
C LEU A 33 -3.64 6.00 4.56
N TYR A 34 -4.32 5.58 3.51
CA TYR A 34 -5.40 6.36 2.90
C TYR A 34 -6.73 5.74 3.32
N HIS A 35 -7.69 6.59 3.61
CA HIS A 35 -9.03 6.17 3.93
C HIS A 35 -9.99 7.06 3.16
N ASN A 36 -10.87 6.43 2.41
CA ASN A 36 -11.89 7.15 1.66
C ASN A 36 -11.26 8.20 0.74
N HIS A 37 -10.17 7.80 0.07
CA HIS A 37 -9.44 8.59 -0.93
C HIS A 37 -8.67 9.77 -0.36
N ARG A 38 -8.42 9.79 0.95
CA ARG A 38 -7.66 10.85 1.59
C ARG A 38 -6.60 10.25 2.50
N GLN A 39 -5.49 10.94 2.60
CA GLN A 39 -4.42 10.52 3.50
C GLN A 39 -4.88 10.65 4.94
N ALA A 40 -4.86 9.53 5.66
CA ALA A 40 -5.28 9.51 7.04
C ALA A 40 -4.10 9.59 8.01
N ALA A 41 -2.98 8.91 7.68
CA ALA A 41 -1.85 8.85 8.58
C ALA A 41 -0.60 8.38 7.83
N VAL A 42 0.56 8.68 8.39
CA VAL A 42 1.86 8.25 7.86
C VAL A 42 2.67 7.71 9.03
N PHE A 43 3.34 6.59 8.82
CA PHE A 43 4.14 5.96 9.85
C PHE A 43 5.52 5.62 9.31
N SER A 44 6.54 5.81 10.14
CA SER A 44 7.92 5.50 9.79
C SER A 44 8.53 4.60 10.85
N ASP A 45 9.42 3.72 10.41
CA ASP A 45 10.12 2.81 11.32
C ASP A 45 11.29 2.20 10.57
N ILE A 46 12.27 1.70 11.31
CA ILE A 46 13.38 0.96 10.71
C ILE A 46 12.85 -0.33 10.07
N GLY A 47 11.86 -0.97 10.70
CA GLY A 47 11.28 -2.22 10.20
C GLY A 47 10.04 -1.97 9.36
N ARG A 48 10.05 -2.49 8.12
CA ARG A 48 8.89 -2.28 7.23
C ARG A 48 7.63 -2.94 7.78
N HIS A 49 7.76 -4.10 8.44
CA HIS A 49 6.61 -4.75 9.05
C HIS A 49 6.00 -3.88 10.15
N ASN A 50 6.86 -3.19 10.89
CA ASN A 50 6.39 -2.31 11.97
C ASN A 50 5.56 -1.15 11.43
N THR A 51 5.94 -0.59 10.27
CA THR A 51 5.17 0.53 9.72
C THR A 51 3.78 0.08 9.30
N VAL A 52 3.67 -1.12 8.74
CA VAL A 52 2.36 -1.66 8.36
C VAL A 52 1.53 -1.97 9.59
N ASP A 53 2.16 -2.54 10.62
CA ASP A 53 1.44 -2.81 11.88
C ASP A 53 0.91 -1.53 12.50
N LYS A 54 1.69 -0.46 12.46
CA LYS A 54 1.23 0.84 12.97
C LYS A 54 0.02 1.35 12.19
N ALA A 55 0.06 1.20 10.86
CA ALA A 55 -1.04 1.66 10.02
C ALA A 55 -2.31 0.87 10.32
N ILE A 56 -2.19 -0.45 10.43
CA ILE A 56 -3.33 -1.30 10.75
C ILE A 56 -3.87 -0.99 12.13
N GLY A 57 -2.96 -0.77 13.09
CA GLY A 57 -3.38 -0.39 14.44
C GLY A 57 -4.15 0.92 14.47
N TYR A 58 -3.66 1.90 13.72
CA TYR A 58 -4.35 3.19 13.61
C TYR A 58 -5.74 3.00 13.02
N MET A 59 -5.82 2.23 11.95
CA MET A 59 -7.09 1.95 11.28
C MET A 59 -8.10 1.35 12.26
N THR A 60 -7.67 0.35 13.01
CA THR A 60 -8.52 -0.34 13.96
C THR A 60 -8.94 0.59 15.10
N LEU A 61 -7.98 1.32 15.64
CA LEU A 61 -8.21 2.19 16.78
C LEU A 61 -9.20 3.31 16.45
N HIS A 62 -9.18 3.79 15.23
CA HIS A 62 -10.04 4.88 14.79
C HIS A 62 -11.32 4.39 14.11
N GLY A 63 -11.55 3.09 14.10
CA GLY A 63 -12.77 2.53 13.56
C GLY A 63 -12.95 2.73 12.07
N LEU A 64 -11.85 2.81 11.32
CA LEU A 64 -11.93 2.99 9.88
C LEU A 64 -12.29 1.67 9.22
N ASN A 65 -13.18 1.73 8.22
CA ASN A 65 -13.56 0.53 7.48
C ASN A 65 -12.41 0.08 6.59
N PRO A 66 -11.85 -1.12 6.83
CA PRO A 66 -10.71 -1.57 6.02
C PRO A 66 -10.99 -1.59 4.52
N ALA A 67 -12.22 -1.89 4.12
CA ALA A 67 -12.56 -1.95 2.71
C ALA A 67 -12.42 -0.60 2.02
N GLU A 68 -12.38 0.48 2.78
CA GLU A 68 -12.22 1.84 2.27
C GLU A 68 -10.79 2.33 2.36
N CYS A 69 -9.86 1.46 2.75
CA CYS A 69 -8.48 1.85 3.00
C CYS A 69 -7.54 1.37 1.91
N VAL A 70 -6.48 2.14 1.71
CA VAL A 70 -5.36 1.80 0.84
C VAL A 70 -4.10 2.01 1.66
N ILE A 71 -3.15 1.08 1.57
CA ILE A 71 -1.85 1.33 2.18
C ILE A 71 -0.81 1.48 1.09
N GLY A 72 0.08 2.45 1.30
CA GLY A 72 1.25 2.64 0.46
C GLY A 72 2.49 2.38 1.28
N CYS A 73 3.47 1.70 0.71
CA CYS A 73 4.65 1.28 1.43
C CYS A 73 5.91 1.52 0.63
N THR A 74 7.00 1.88 1.31
CA THR A 74 8.30 2.03 0.65
C THR A 74 8.98 0.70 0.42
N GLY A 75 8.67 -0.32 1.23
CA GLY A 75 9.34 -1.60 1.16
C GLY A 75 8.65 -2.58 0.23
N ARG A 76 9.38 -3.66 -0.09
CA ARG A 76 8.84 -4.72 -0.91
C ARG A 76 7.70 -5.42 -0.18
N GLN A 77 6.86 -6.11 -0.95
CA GLN A 77 5.67 -6.75 -0.41
C GLN A 77 5.79 -8.27 -0.54
N PRO A 78 6.56 -8.93 0.33
CA PRO A 78 6.60 -10.39 0.35
C PRO A 78 5.30 -10.95 0.92
N VAL A 79 5.19 -12.28 0.93
CA VAL A 79 3.97 -12.96 1.37
C VAL A 79 3.46 -12.43 2.71
N GLY A 80 4.37 -12.28 3.69
CA GLY A 80 3.96 -11.84 5.02
C GLY A 80 3.31 -10.47 5.04
N MET A 81 3.83 -9.55 4.21
CA MET A 81 3.26 -8.20 4.13
C MET A 81 1.90 -8.20 3.46
N VAL A 82 1.78 -8.96 2.36
CA VAL A 82 0.51 -9.07 1.65
C VAL A 82 -0.54 -9.71 2.56
N SER A 83 -0.14 -10.76 3.29
CA SER A 83 -1.05 -11.44 4.20
C SER A 83 -1.53 -10.53 5.33
N LYS A 84 -0.64 -9.67 5.86
CA LYS A 84 -1.06 -8.72 6.89
C LYS A 84 -2.18 -7.81 6.38
N ALA A 85 -2.01 -7.26 5.19
CA ALA A 85 -3.02 -6.38 4.62
C ALA A 85 -4.31 -7.14 4.35
N ALA A 86 -4.21 -8.34 3.77
CA ALA A 86 -5.37 -9.14 3.46
C ALA A 86 -6.15 -9.51 4.72
N ASN A 87 -5.43 -9.93 5.77
CA ASN A 87 -6.07 -10.31 7.02
C ASN A 87 -6.73 -9.12 7.71
N ALA A 88 -6.21 -7.94 7.49
CA ALA A 88 -6.81 -6.73 8.04
C ALA A 88 -8.00 -6.22 7.21
N GLY A 89 -8.23 -6.82 6.05
CA GLY A 89 -9.33 -6.42 5.18
C GLY A 89 -9.02 -5.29 4.23
N ILE A 90 -7.74 -4.94 4.07
CA ILE A 90 -7.32 -3.86 3.17
C ILE A 90 -7.19 -4.41 1.76
N PRO A 91 -7.92 -3.82 0.80
CA PRO A 91 -7.99 -4.40 -0.55
C PRO A 91 -6.89 -3.95 -1.50
N ILE A 92 -6.18 -2.87 -1.21
CA ILE A 92 -5.25 -2.26 -2.16
C ILE A 92 -3.93 -1.90 -1.48
N ILE A 93 -2.83 -2.36 -2.09
CA ILE A 93 -1.48 -2.02 -1.64
C ILE A 93 -0.75 -1.33 -2.79
N VAL A 94 -0.15 -0.18 -2.51
CA VAL A 94 0.73 0.52 -3.45
C VAL A 94 2.13 0.47 -2.87
N SER A 95 3.08 -0.08 -3.62
CA SER A 95 4.46 -0.21 -3.17
C SER A 95 5.38 0.62 -4.05
N ARG A 96 6.35 1.28 -3.40
CA ARG A 96 7.36 2.01 -4.14
C ARG A 96 8.46 1.10 -4.66
N ALA A 97 8.51 -0.12 -4.16
CA ALA A 97 9.53 -1.10 -4.55
C ALA A 97 8.87 -2.29 -5.24
N ALA A 98 9.67 -2.98 -6.07
CA ALA A 98 9.19 -4.19 -6.72
C ALA A 98 8.92 -5.26 -5.68
N SER A 99 7.99 -6.16 -5.98
CA SER A 99 7.63 -7.23 -5.07
C SER A 99 8.15 -8.57 -5.59
N PRO A 100 8.54 -9.47 -4.69
CA PRO A 100 8.95 -10.81 -5.13
C PRO A 100 7.77 -11.60 -5.67
N SER A 101 8.09 -12.62 -6.47
CA SER A 101 7.06 -13.44 -7.11
C SER A 101 6.08 -14.05 -6.13
N ALA A 102 6.58 -14.47 -4.95
CA ALA A 102 5.71 -15.07 -3.94
C ALA A 102 4.72 -14.07 -3.39
N GLY A 103 5.12 -12.81 -3.26
CA GLY A 103 4.21 -11.76 -2.81
C GLY A 103 3.13 -11.48 -3.84
N ILE A 104 3.50 -11.50 -5.11
CA ILE A 104 2.53 -11.31 -6.21
C ILE A 104 1.51 -12.45 -6.19
N ALA A 105 1.98 -13.68 -6.04
CA ALA A 105 1.08 -14.84 -5.98
C ALA A 105 0.15 -14.75 -4.79
N ALA A 106 0.66 -14.29 -3.64
CA ALA A 106 -0.17 -14.14 -2.45
C ALA A 106 -1.27 -13.09 -2.68
N ALA A 107 -0.94 -11.99 -3.37
CA ALA A 107 -1.94 -10.96 -3.67
C ALA A 107 -3.04 -11.52 -4.56
N GLU A 108 -2.66 -12.33 -5.54
CA GLU A 108 -3.64 -12.97 -6.41
C GLU A 108 -4.58 -13.85 -5.60
N GLU A 109 -4.02 -14.67 -4.72
CA GLU A 109 -4.83 -15.60 -3.93
C GLU A 109 -5.70 -14.91 -2.90
N CYS A 110 -5.19 -13.85 -2.29
CA CYS A 110 -5.89 -13.18 -1.20
C CYS A 110 -6.87 -12.11 -1.70
N GLY A 111 -6.92 -11.85 -2.99
CA GLY A 111 -7.82 -10.85 -3.52
C GLY A 111 -7.35 -9.43 -3.31
N VAL A 112 -6.05 -9.21 -3.14
CA VAL A 112 -5.48 -7.89 -2.91
C VAL A 112 -4.98 -7.31 -4.22
N THR A 113 -5.32 -6.05 -4.49
CA THR A 113 -4.79 -5.33 -5.63
C THR A 113 -3.38 -4.86 -5.26
N LEU A 114 -2.38 -5.31 -6.01
CA LEU A 114 -0.99 -4.98 -5.74
C LEU A 114 -0.43 -4.15 -6.88
N ILE A 115 0.01 -2.94 -6.55
CA ILE A 115 0.54 -1.97 -7.50
C ILE A 115 1.95 -1.63 -7.06
N CYS A 116 2.92 -1.75 -7.98
CA CYS A 116 4.30 -1.44 -7.65
C CYS A 116 4.85 -0.44 -8.66
N PHE A 117 5.58 0.55 -8.15
CA PHE A 117 6.22 1.53 -9.01
C PHE A 117 7.57 1.03 -9.50
N THR A 118 7.91 1.45 -10.71
CA THR A 118 9.22 1.19 -11.27
C THR A 118 10.06 2.45 -11.19
N ARG A 119 11.31 2.31 -11.59
CA ARG A 119 12.28 3.38 -11.60
C ARG A 119 11.84 4.57 -12.48
N ASP A 120 11.05 4.32 -13.51
CA ASP A 120 10.63 5.34 -14.46
C ASP A 120 9.38 6.08 -14.03
N ARG A 121 8.98 5.97 -12.78
CA ARG A 121 7.75 6.58 -12.27
C ARG A 121 6.50 5.99 -12.90
N ARG A 122 6.63 4.83 -13.48
CA ARG A 122 5.49 4.06 -13.97
C ARG A 122 5.09 3.08 -12.89
N PHE A 123 3.84 2.67 -12.92
CA PHE A 123 3.44 1.59 -12.03
C PHE A 123 2.97 0.39 -12.84
N THR A 124 3.10 -0.77 -12.22
CA THR A 124 2.63 -2.01 -12.79
C THR A 124 1.62 -2.61 -11.82
N VAL A 125 0.50 -3.08 -12.36
CA VAL A 125 -0.51 -3.74 -11.55
C VAL A 125 -0.27 -5.23 -11.65
N TYR A 126 0.09 -5.84 -10.53
CA TYR A 126 0.46 -7.26 -10.52
C TYR A 126 -0.69 -8.18 -10.17
N ALA A 127 -1.74 -7.65 -9.54
CA ALA A 127 -2.86 -8.48 -9.13
C ALA A 127 -4.12 -7.63 -9.06
N HIS A 128 -5.23 -8.22 -9.44
CA HIS A 128 -6.58 -7.66 -9.28
C HIS A 128 -6.72 -6.23 -9.82
N PRO A 129 -6.48 -6.03 -11.13
CA PRO A 129 -6.54 -4.68 -11.72
C PRO A 129 -7.94 -4.08 -11.79
N GLU A 130 -8.95 -4.88 -11.53
CA GLU A 130 -10.33 -4.42 -11.64
C GLU A 130 -10.67 -3.27 -10.69
N ARG A 131 -9.87 -3.07 -9.64
CA ARG A 131 -10.10 -1.97 -8.71
C ARG A 131 -9.52 -0.63 -9.16
N ILE A 132 -8.80 -0.62 -10.26
CA ILE A 132 -8.17 0.60 -10.74
C ILE A 132 -9.06 1.24 -11.79
N GLU A 133 -9.47 2.48 -11.52
CA GLU A 133 -10.35 3.21 -12.43
C GLU A 133 -9.61 3.51 -13.72
N GLY A 134 -10.29 3.34 -14.83
CA GLY A 134 -9.74 3.67 -16.12
C GLY A 134 -8.93 2.58 -16.78
N LEU A 135 -8.68 1.47 -16.09
CA LEU A 135 -8.03 0.31 -16.68
C LEU A 135 -9.09 -0.71 -16.98
N ALA A 136 -9.60 -0.68 -18.14
CA ALA A 136 -10.65 -1.63 -18.48
C ALA A 136 -10.10 -2.81 -19.26
#